data_88675d047f940c16e7b6ed8d15f4ef2b
#
_entry.id   88675d047f940c16e7b6ed8d15f4ef2b
#
_cell.length_a   1.000
_cell.length_b   1.000
_cell.length_c   1.000
_cell.angle_alpha   90.00
_cell.angle_beta   90.00
_cell.angle_gamma   90.00
#
_symmetry.space_group_name_H-M   'P 1'
#
loop_
_entity.id
_entity.type
_entity.pdbx_description
1 polymer ?
#
loop_
_entity_poly.entity_id
_entity_poly.type
_entity_poly.pdbx_seq_one_letter_code
_entity_poly.pdbx_strand_id
1 'polypeptide(L)'
;MSSKHASAILSARKTTTTSSSGLDDRACVLLKTLVESYIAEGAPVGSRVLSRASGLDLSAATVRNVMADLEDLGFIASPHTSAGRIPTPRGYRFFVDSLLTMQPLEQIDHARILSELADAKAQPGKIINHASRLLSDLTHFAGIGEEP
;
A
#
# COMPACT_ATOMS: atom_id res chain seq x y z
N MET A 1 -39.75 16.43 -41.49
CA MET A 1 -38.81 15.94 -42.53
C MET A 1 -37.40 16.09 -42.04
N SER A 2 -36.67 15.00 -42.02
CA SER A 2 -35.18 14.85 -41.96
C SER A 2 -34.45 15.48 -40.77
N SER A 3 -34.32 14.89 -39.68
CA SER A 3 -33.39 13.89 -39.17
C SER A 3 -32.02 13.88 -39.85
N LYS A 4 -30.98 14.44 -39.19
CA LYS A 4 -29.56 14.07 -39.39
C LYS A 4 -28.86 14.08 -38.06
N HIS A 5 -28.67 12.92 -37.53
CA HIS A 5 -27.48 12.26 -37.01
C HIS A 5 -26.30 13.21 -36.73
N ALA A 6 -26.08 13.52 -35.48
CA ALA A 6 -24.76 13.90 -34.99
C ALA A 6 -24.26 12.79 -34.08
N SER A 7 -23.52 11.86 -34.68
CA SER A 7 -22.72 10.88 -34.00
C SER A 7 -21.55 11.62 -33.40
N ALA A 8 -21.65 11.94 -32.10
CA ALA A 8 -20.50 12.44 -31.35
C ALA A 8 -19.65 11.26 -30.93
N ILE A 9 -18.56 11.08 -31.64
CA ILE A 9 -17.48 10.19 -31.30
C ILE A 9 -16.84 10.73 -30.01
N LEU A 10 -17.22 10.13 -28.88
CA LEU A 10 -16.57 10.39 -27.62
C LEU A 10 -15.20 9.72 -27.65
N SER A 11 -14.22 10.46 -28.15
CA SER A 11 -12.80 10.10 -28.04
C SER A 11 -12.45 10.01 -26.56
N ALA A 12 -12.24 8.78 -26.09
CA ALA A 12 -11.72 8.53 -24.76
C ALA A 12 -10.35 9.20 -24.65
N ARG A 13 -10.30 10.40 -24.09
CA ARG A 13 -9.07 11.00 -23.63
C ARG A 13 -8.53 10.13 -22.52
N LYS A 14 -7.49 9.40 -22.84
CA LYS A 14 -6.58 8.79 -21.86
C LYS A 14 -6.03 9.92 -21.01
N THR A 15 -6.67 10.21 -19.89
CA THR A 15 -6.13 11.09 -18.88
C THR A 15 -4.95 10.38 -18.23
N THR A 16 -3.76 10.64 -18.70
CA THR A 16 -2.55 10.41 -17.96
C THR A 16 -2.59 11.31 -16.74
N THR A 17 -3.09 10.78 -15.63
CA THR A 17 -2.98 11.44 -14.33
C THR A 17 -1.52 11.38 -13.95
N THR A 18 -0.78 12.41 -14.30
CA THR A 18 0.58 12.63 -13.79
C THR A 18 0.42 12.96 -12.32
N SER A 19 0.59 11.95 -11.47
CA SER A 19 0.67 12.15 -10.04
C SER A 19 1.77 13.15 -9.73
N SER A 20 1.54 14.05 -8.80
CA SER A 20 2.44 15.11 -8.35
C SER A 20 3.82 14.65 -7.85
N SER A 21 4.08 13.35 -7.86
CA SER A 21 5.32 12.68 -7.44
C SER A 21 6.31 12.40 -8.59
N GLY A 22 5.95 12.67 -9.85
CA GLY A 22 6.80 12.35 -11.01
C GLY A 22 6.87 10.85 -11.37
N LEU A 23 6.10 9.99 -10.70
CA LEU A 23 6.01 8.57 -10.99
C LEU A 23 4.88 8.27 -11.97
N ASP A 24 5.12 7.40 -12.94
CA ASP A 24 4.06 6.86 -13.78
C ASP A 24 3.27 5.76 -13.05
N ASP A 25 2.11 5.39 -13.59
CA ASP A 25 1.23 4.39 -12.97
C ASP A 25 1.92 3.03 -12.79
N ARG A 26 2.80 2.63 -13.71
CA ARG A 26 3.57 1.38 -13.63
C ARG A 26 4.57 1.40 -12.49
N ALA A 27 5.27 2.51 -12.32
CA ALA A 27 6.21 2.71 -11.22
C ALA A 27 5.48 2.70 -9.87
N CYS A 28 4.30 3.31 -9.79
CA CYS A 28 3.44 3.25 -8.60
C CYS A 28 3.02 1.83 -8.24
N VAL A 29 2.56 1.04 -9.23
CA VAL A 29 2.18 -0.37 -9.00
C VAL A 29 3.37 -1.20 -8.58
N LEU A 30 4.53 -1.04 -9.21
CA LEU A 30 5.74 -1.78 -8.85
C LEU A 30 6.26 -1.40 -7.46
N LEU A 31 6.24 -0.12 -7.09
CA LEU A 31 6.61 0.32 -5.75
C LEU A 31 5.67 -0.23 -4.68
N LYS A 32 4.35 -0.17 -4.92
CA LYS A 32 3.36 -0.74 -4.03
C LYS A 32 3.60 -2.23 -3.81
N THR A 33 3.75 -3.00 -4.88
CA THR A 33 4.00 -4.45 -4.83
C THR A 33 5.30 -4.76 -4.09
N LEU A 34 6.36 -3.97 -4.32
CA LEU A 34 7.64 -4.15 -3.63
C LEU A 34 7.51 -3.93 -2.12
N VAL A 35 6.84 -2.86 -1.70
CA VAL A 35 6.63 -2.57 -0.27
C VAL A 35 5.78 -3.66 0.38
N GLU A 36 4.68 -4.06 -0.24
CA GLU A 36 3.81 -5.13 0.27
C GLU A 36 4.54 -6.48 0.38
N SER A 37 5.32 -6.87 -0.63
CA SER A 37 6.13 -8.09 -0.61
C SER A 37 7.20 -8.03 0.48
N TYR A 38 7.85 -6.88 0.64
CA TYR A 38 8.87 -6.72 1.68
C TYR A 38 8.28 -6.78 3.10
N ILE A 39 7.10 -6.19 3.31
CA ILE A 39 6.39 -6.27 4.60
C ILE A 39 5.99 -7.72 4.91
N ALA A 40 5.51 -8.46 3.91
CA ALA A 40 5.05 -9.84 4.08
C ALA A 40 6.21 -10.82 4.35
N GLU A 41 7.33 -10.68 3.66
CA GLU A 41 8.41 -11.67 3.65
C GLU A 41 9.65 -11.25 4.45
N GLY A 42 9.86 -9.95 4.68
CA GLY A 42 11.03 -9.41 5.35
C GLY A 42 12.34 -9.57 4.56
N ALA A 43 12.27 -9.89 3.28
CA ALA A 43 13.40 -10.16 2.41
C ALA A 43 13.47 -9.18 1.22
N PRO A 44 14.68 -8.83 0.73
CA PRO A 44 14.82 -7.98 -0.45
C PRO A 44 14.11 -8.57 -1.66
N VAL A 45 13.42 -7.72 -2.44
CA VAL A 45 12.54 -8.12 -3.53
C VAL A 45 13.24 -8.00 -4.87
N GLY A 46 13.32 -9.10 -5.61
CA GLY A 46 13.94 -9.16 -6.92
C GLY A 46 12.98 -8.82 -8.07
N SER A 47 13.53 -8.45 -9.23
CA SER A 47 12.74 -8.09 -10.42
C SER A 47 11.83 -9.21 -10.93
N ARG A 48 12.23 -10.48 -10.76
CA ARG A 48 11.39 -11.62 -11.15
C ARG A 48 10.17 -11.78 -10.26
N VAL A 49 10.34 -11.55 -8.96
CA VAL A 49 9.22 -11.57 -7.99
C VAL A 49 8.25 -10.46 -8.33
N LEU A 50 8.74 -9.24 -8.53
CA LEU A 50 7.91 -8.10 -8.90
C LEU A 50 7.19 -8.28 -10.24
N SER A 51 7.86 -8.84 -11.25
CA SER A 51 7.24 -9.12 -12.54
C SER A 51 6.03 -10.04 -12.40
N ARG A 52 6.09 -11.03 -11.52
CA ARG A 52 4.99 -11.97 -11.28
C ARG A 52 3.91 -11.39 -10.36
N ALA A 53 4.32 -10.73 -9.29
CA ALA A 53 3.41 -10.26 -8.24
C ALA A 53 2.65 -8.98 -8.60
N SER A 54 3.21 -8.14 -9.49
CA SER A 54 2.60 -6.85 -9.85
C SER A 54 1.33 -6.96 -10.69
N GLY A 55 1.09 -8.11 -11.31
CA GLY A 55 -0.02 -8.27 -12.27
C GLY A 55 0.16 -7.48 -13.57
N LEU A 56 1.30 -6.82 -13.75
CA LEU A 56 1.64 -6.12 -14.99
C LEU A 56 2.30 -7.10 -15.96
N ASP A 57 1.89 -7.04 -17.24
CA ASP A 57 2.52 -7.81 -18.30
C ASP A 57 3.85 -7.14 -18.74
N LEU A 58 4.84 -7.17 -17.85
CA LEU A 58 6.15 -6.58 -18.04
C LEU A 58 7.24 -7.64 -17.95
N SER A 59 8.22 -7.55 -18.84
CA SER A 59 9.42 -8.38 -18.76
C SER A 59 10.25 -8.04 -17.52
N ALA A 60 11.03 -9.01 -17.03
CA ALA A 60 11.95 -8.77 -15.92
C ALA A 60 12.98 -7.66 -16.23
N ALA A 61 13.35 -7.48 -17.49
CA ALA A 61 14.23 -6.40 -17.94
C ALA A 61 13.56 -5.03 -17.78
N THR A 62 12.29 -4.91 -18.19
CA THR A 62 11.51 -3.67 -18.01
C THR A 62 11.33 -3.36 -16.53
N VAL A 63 11.00 -4.35 -15.72
CA VAL A 63 10.88 -4.20 -14.26
C VAL A 63 12.19 -3.71 -13.65
N ARG A 64 13.34 -4.25 -14.08
CA ARG A 64 14.66 -3.79 -13.60
C ARG A 64 14.91 -2.32 -13.94
N ASN A 65 14.51 -1.85 -15.13
CA ASN A 65 14.65 -0.46 -15.50
C ASN A 65 13.81 0.45 -14.60
N VAL A 66 12.55 0.10 -14.34
CA VAL A 66 11.69 0.86 -13.43
C VAL A 66 12.23 0.83 -12.00
N MET A 67 12.78 -0.31 -11.55
CA MET A 67 13.44 -0.40 -10.24
C MET A 67 14.66 0.53 -10.14
N ALA A 68 15.45 0.65 -11.22
CA ALA A 68 16.58 1.60 -11.26
C ALA A 68 16.09 3.05 -11.13
N ASP A 69 15.03 3.41 -11.83
CA ASP A 69 14.42 4.75 -11.72
C ASP A 69 13.89 5.02 -10.29
N LEU A 70 13.23 4.05 -9.68
CA LEU A 70 12.75 4.14 -8.30
C LEU A 70 13.90 4.27 -7.29
N GLU A 71 15.01 3.61 -7.54
CA GLU A 71 16.23 3.72 -6.72
C GLU A 71 16.87 5.10 -6.87
N ASP A 72 17.00 5.62 -8.08
CA ASP A 72 17.52 6.97 -8.35
C ASP A 72 16.66 8.06 -7.72
N LEU A 73 15.35 7.87 -7.67
CA LEU A 73 14.41 8.75 -6.98
C LEU A 73 14.40 8.58 -5.45
N GLY A 74 15.12 7.59 -4.92
CA GLY A 74 15.27 7.35 -3.50
C GLY A 74 14.08 6.65 -2.82
N PHE A 75 13.19 6.00 -3.57
CA PHE A 75 12.08 5.23 -3.00
C PHE A 75 12.46 3.81 -2.56
N ILE A 76 13.46 3.24 -3.21
CA ILE A 76 14.00 1.93 -2.87
C ILE A 76 15.53 1.99 -2.83
N ALA A 77 16.16 0.99 -2.22
CA ALA A 77 17.61 0.90 -2.12
C ALA A 77 18.08 -0.54 -2.32
N SER A 78 19.34 -0.69 -2.76
CA SER A 78 20.02 -1.96 -2.83
C SER A 78 20.69 -2.26 -1.49
N PRO A 79 20.35 -3.35 -0.79
CA PRO A 79 21.12 -3.79 0.35
C PRO A 79 22.48 -4.33 -0.13
N HIS A 80 23.53 -4.15 0.68
CA HIS A 80 24.93 -4.41 0.29
C HIS A 80 25.25 -5.84 -0.19
N THR A 81 24.40 -6.82 0.06
CA THR A 81 24.67 -8.24 -0.19
C THR A 81 23.63 -8.94 -1.06
N SER A 82 22.66 -8.24 -1.62
CA SER A 82 21.54 -8.84 -2.35
C SER A 82 21.29 -8.15 -3.69
N ALA A 83 20.89 -8.94 -4.70
CA ALA A 83 20.42 -8.42 -5.98
C ALA A 83 19.01 -7.82 -5.90
N GLY A 84 18.27 -8.04 -4.79
CA GLY A 84 16.95 -7.47 -4.55
C GLY A 84 17.00 -6.01 -4.07
N ARG A 85 15.83 -5.43 -3.90
CA ARG A 85 15.64 -4.07 -3.39
C ARG A 85 14.77 -4.07 -2.15
N ILE A 86 15.00 -3.08 -1.30
CA ILE A 86 14.23 -2.83 -0.09
C ILE A 86 13.63 -1.42 -0.14
N PRO A 87 12.47 -1.18 0.49
CA PRO A 87 11.94 0.17 0.62
C PRO A 87 12.83 1.07 1.48
N THR A 88 12.96 2.34 1.10
CA THR A 88 13.55 3.37 1.95
C THR A 88 12.47 4.02 2.84
N PRO A 89 12.83 4.84 3.85
CA PRO A 89 11.86 5.64 4.59
C PRO A 89 10.98 6.51 3.69
N ARG A 90 11.54 7.07 2.61
CA ARG A 90 10.79 7.81 1.59
C ARG A 90 9.81 6.92 0.83
N GLY A 91 10.20 5.70 0.48
CA GLY A 91 9.34 4.72 -0.17
C GLY A 91 8.16 4.32 0.70
N TYR A 92 8.37 4.05 1.97
CA TYR A 92 7.30 3.76 2.93
C TYR A 92 6.35 4.95 3.10
N ARG A 93 6.88 6.17 3.22
CA ARG A 93 6.05 7.37 3.35
C ARG A 93 5.15 7.53 2.13
N PHE A 94 5.72 7.42 0.94
CA PHE A 94 4.93 7.53 -0.29
C PHE A 94 3.88 6.41 -0.40
N PHE A 95 4.22 5.20 -0.02
CA PHE A 95 3.29 4.07 0.02
C PHE A 95 2.10 4.35 0.94
N VAL A 96 2.35 4.79 2.17
CA VAL A 96 1.30 5.09 3.15
C VAL A 96 0.42 6.25 2.70
N ASP A 97 1.02 7.32 2.18
CA ASP A 97 0.31 8.55 1.84
C ASP A 97 -0.47 8.44 0.51
N SER A 98 -0.02 7.62 -0.43
CA SER A 98 -0.51 7.65 -1.82
C SER A 98 -0.94 6.30 -2.39
N LEU A 99 -0.34 5.20 -1.96
CA LEU A 99 -0.52 3.89 -2.61
C LEU A 99 -1.29 2.89 -1.74
N LEU A 100 -1.29 3.06 -0.43
CA LEU A 100 -1.98 2.17 0.49
C LEU A 100 -3.48 2.25 0.28
N THR A 101 -4.09 1.12 -0.06
CA THR A 101 -5.54 1.00 -0.10
C THR A 101 -6.01 0.49 1.25
N MET A 102 -6.71 1.34 2.00
CA MET A 102 -7.29 0.93 3.27
C MET A 102 -8.42 -0.07 3.02
N GLN A 103 -8.33 -1.22 3.67
CA GLN A 103 -9.43 -2.20 3.69
C GLN A 103 -10.49 -1.71 4.70
N PRO A 104 -11.78 -1.67 4.34
CA PRO A 104 -12.83 -1.45 5.31
C PRO A 104 -12.81 -2.56 6.37
N LEU A 105 -13.03 -2.20 7.63
CA LEU A 105 -13.21 -3.20 8.68
C LEU A 105 -14.42 -4.07 8.36
N GLU A 106 -14.30 -5.37 8.55
CA GLU A 106 -15.43 -6.27 8.44
C GLU A 106 -16.49 -5.91 9.48
N GLN A 107 -17.75 -6.15 9.16
CA GLN A 107 -18.87 -5.80 10.07
C GLN A 107 -18.74 -6.48 11.44
N ILE A 108 -18.18 -7.69 11.45
CA ILE A 108 -17.92 -8.47 12.69
C ILE A 108 -16.89 -7.75 13.56
N ASP A 109 -15.79 -7.27 12.95
CA ASP A 109 -14.75 -6.54 13.67
C ASP A 109 -15.28 -5.19 14.19
N HIS A 110 -16.08 -4.49 13.40
CA HIS A 110 -16.69 -3.24 13.82
C HIS A 110 -17.62 -3.43 15.01
N ALA A 111 -18.48 -4.45 14.99
CA ALA A 111 -19.38 -4.78 16.09
C ALA A 111 -18.60 -5.19 17.36
N ARG A 112 -17.53 -5.97 17.21
CA ARG A 112 -16.64 -6.37 18.30
C ARG A 112 -15.96 -5.16 18.94
N ILE A 113 -15.39 -4.25 18.14
CA ILE A 113 -14.76 -3.02 18.60
C ILE A 113 -15.75 -2.18 19.43
N LEU A 114 -16.97 -1.98 18.93
CA LEU A 114 -17.98 -1.21 19.63
C LEU A 114 -18.38 -1.85 20.95
N SER A 115 -18.53 -3.17 21.01
CA SER A 115 -18.87 -3.90 22.22
C SER A 115 -17.78 -3.79 23.29
N GLU A 116 -16.53 -4.05 22.92
CA GLU A 116 -15.40 -4.00 23.85
C GLU A 116 -15.12 -2.57 24.36
N LEU A 117 -15.31 -1.55 23.50
CA LEU A 117 -15.21 -0.15 23.92
C LEU A 117 -16.37 0.30 24.82
N ALA A 118 -17.57 -0.25 24.62
CA ALA A 118 -18.71 0.04 25.50
C ALA A 118 -18.46 -0.50 26.92
N ASP A 119 -17.92 -1.71 27.04
CA ASP A 119 -17.55 -2.30 28.32
C ASP A 119 -16.42 -1.52 29.02
N ALA A 120 -15.46 -1.02 28.24
CA ALA A 120 -14.35 -0.20 28.74
C ALA A 120 -14.81 1.16 29.29
N LYS A 121 -15.90 1.76 28.77
CA LYS A 121 -16.48 3.01 29.30
C LYS A 121 -16.94 2.89 30.76
N ALA A 122 -17.32 1.71 31.19
CA ALA A 122 -17.71 1.45 32.57
C ALA A 122 -16.52 1.46 33.56
N GLN A 123 -15.28 1.35 33.04
CA GLN A 123 -14.06 1.29 33.85
C GLN A 123 -12.93 2.10 33.16
N PRO A 124 -12.89 3.44 33.35
CA PRO A 124 -11.94 4.31 32.63
C PRO A 124 -10.47 3.91 32.77
N GLY A 125 -10.05 3.42 33.95
CA GLY A 125 -8.67 2.98 34.20
C GLY A 125 -8.23 1.74 33.41
N LYS A 126 -9.16 1.05 32.75
CA LYS A 126 -8.85 -0.15 31.94
C LYS A 126 -8.94 0.10 30.43
N ILE A 127 -9.31 1.31 30.01
CA ILE A 127 -9.48 1.63 28.57
C ILE A 127 -8.21 1.35 27.79
N ILE A 128 -7.04 1.75 28.30
CA ILE A 128 -5.76 1.57 27.62
C ILE A 128 -5.46 0.08 27.42
N ASN A 129 -5.65 -0.74 28.45
CA ASN A 129 -5.42 -2.18 28.37
C ASN A 129 -6.39 -2.87 27.40
N HIS A 130 -7.66 -2.48 27.40
CA HIS A 130 -8.64 -2.99 26.45
C HIS A 130 -8.30 -2.58 25.00
N ALA A 131 -7.95 -1.32 24.78
CA ALA A 131 -7.56 -0.83 23.45
C ALA A 131 -6.29 -1.51 22.95
N SER A 132 -5.27 -1.68 23.78
CA SER A 132 -4.03 -2.36 23.42
C SER A 132 -4.25 -3.82 23.04
N ARG A 133 -5.09 -4.54 23.81
CA ARG A 133 -5.45 -5.92 23.49
C ARG A 133 -6.21 -6.02 22.18
N LEU A 134 -7.20 -5.16 21.99
CA LEU A 134 -8.02 -5.13 20.79
C LEU A 134 -7.17 -4.85 19.54
N LEU A 135 -6.27 -3.86 19.60
CA LEU A 135 -5.35 -3.55 18.51
C LEU A 135 -4.38 -4.72 18.24
N SER A 136 -3.86 -5.38 19.28
CA SER A 136 -3.02 -6.56 19.13
C SER A 136 -3.75 -7.70 18.41
N ASP A 137 -5.00 -7.95 18.79
CA ASP A 137 -5.83 -9.00 18.18
C ASP A 137 -6.15 -8.71 16.70
N LEU A 138 -6.48 -7.45 16.37
CA LEU A 138 -6.81 -7.03 15.00
C LEU A 138 -5.61 -6.96 14.06
N THR A 139 -4.46 -6.57 14.60
CA THR A 139 -3.26 -6.35 13.77
C THR A 139 -2.26 -7.50 13.83
N HIS A 140 -2.42 -8.43 14.78
CA HIS A 140 -1.46 -9.48 15.11
C HIS A 140 -0.07 -8.94 15.53
N PHE A 141 -0.01 -7.69 16.00
CA PHE A 141 1.17 -7.09 16.60
C PHE A 141 1.01 -6.97 18.12
N ALA A 142 2.14 -6.89 18.85
CA ALA A 142 2.10 -6.64 20.28
C ALA A 142 1.62 -5.21 20.57
N GLY A 143 0.59 -5.09 21.40
CA GLY A 143 0.13 -3.80 21.92
C GLY A 143 0.82 -3.50 23.25
N ILE A 144 1.50 -2.37 23.35
CA ILE A 144 2.11 -1.87 24.59
C ILE A 144 1.39 -0.58 24.99
N GLY A 145 0.64 -0.63 26.09
CA GLY A 145 -0.01 0.54 26.67
C GLY A 145 0.71 0.92 27.97
N GLU A 146 1.06 2.18 28.11
CA GLU A 146 1.49 2.73 29.40
C GLU A 146 0.28 3.38 30.08
N GLU A 147 0.03 2.98 31.34
CA GLU A 147 -0.90 3.71 32.19
C GLU A 147 -0.21 4.97 32.72
N PRO A 148 -0.90 6.12 32.73
CA PRO A 148 -0.36 7.34 33.27
C PRO A 148 -0.21 7.28 34.80
#